data_47cc334fb1940c05ca8236dda3bbfc26
#
_entry.id   47cc334fb1940c05ca8236dda3bbfc26
#
_cell.length_a   1.000
_cell.length_b   1.000
_cell.length_c   1.000
_cell.angle_alpha   90.00
_cell.angle_beta   90.00
_cell.angle_gamma   90.00
#
_symmetry.space_group_name_H-M   'P 1'
#
loop_
_entity.id
_entity.type
_entity.pdbx_description
1 polymer ?
#
loop_
_entity_poly.entity_id
_entity_poly.type
_entity_poly.pdbx_seq_one_letter_code
_entity_poly.pdbx_strand_id
1 'polypeptide(L)'
;MLKIFAVPAFIIYILLYPVSKFTSALSRGILRLMGLKVNKKASEQAFTKIDLDNLIQSSIESAQNENDITDEIKIFQNALYFSEVKVRDCMVPRTEIEAVEISSSIENLKNRFIESGNSKIIVYKEDIDHIVGFIHSSEMFRNPADWTLRIKETPVVPETMSAQKLLK
;
A
#
# COMPACT_ATOMS: atom_id res chain seq x y z
N MET A 1 -24.88 32.72 -31.92
CA MET A 1 -23.97 32.02 -32.83
C MET A 1 -23.87 30.50 -32.60
N LEU A 2 -23.96 29.99 -31.37
CA LEU A 2 -23.86 28.54 -31.08
C LEU A 2 -24.95 27.68 -31.77
N LYS A 3 -26.17 28.19 -31.89
CA LYS A 3 -27.31 27.44 -32.47
C LYS A 3 -27.19 27.18 -33.98
N ILE A 4 -26.45 28.04 -34.73
CA ILE A 4 -26.28 27.91 -36.17
C ILE A 4 -25.31 26.74 -36.50
N PHE A 5 -24.31 26.50 -35.67
CA PHE A 5 -23.39 25.38 -35.82
C PHE A 5 -23.95 24.06 -35.35
N ALA A 6 -24.97 24.06 -34.48
CA ALA A 6 -25.56 22.85 -33.95
C ALA A 6 -26.31 22.01 -35.02
N VAL A 7 -26.96 22.68 -35.96
CA VAL A 7 -27.73 21.99 -37.03
C VAL A 7 -26.83 21.16 -37.97
N PRO A 8 -25.76 21.74 -38.57
CA PRO A 8 -24.86 20.97 -39.42
C PRO A 8 -24.11 19.87 -38.66
N ALA A 9 -23.72 20.12 -37.40
CA ALA A 9 -23.09 19.12 -36.56
C ALA A 9 -24.02 17.95 -36.27
N PHE A 10 -25.31 18.19 -36.04
CA PHE A 10 -26.32 17.18 -35.84
C PHE A 10 -26.56 16.30 -37.08
N ILE A 11 -26.57 16.91 -38.27
CA ILE A 11 -26.70 16.20 -39.55
C ILE A 11 -25.49 15.26 -39.75
N ILE A 12 -24.29 15.76 -39.52
CA ILE A 12 -23.05 14.98 -39.63
C ILE A 12 -23.07 13.81 -38.62
N TYR A 13 -23.54 14.08 -37.40
CA TYR A 13 -23.66 13.04 -36.36
C TYR A 13 -24.62 11.91 -36.79
N ILE A 14 -25.81 12.26 -37.35
CA ILE A 14 -26.79 11.26 -37.82
C ILE A 14 -26.22 10.45 -38.96
N LEU A 15 -25.47 11.07 -39.89
CA LEU A 15 -24.86 10.41 -41.03
C LEU A 15 -23.74 9.45 -40.62
N LEU A 16 -22.91 9.86 -39.62
CA LEU A 16 -21.78 9.07 -39.15
C LEU A 16 -22.16 7.98 -38.13
N TYR A 17 -23.30 8.15 -37.44
CA TYR A 17 -23.76 7.22 -36.42
C TYR A 17 -23.90 5.77 -36.88
N PRO A 18 -24.56 5.46 -38.06
CA PRO A 18 -24.66 4.09 -38.56
C PRO A 18 -23.30 3.52 -38.95
N VAL A 19 -22.39 4.34 -39.49
CA VAL A 19 -21.04 3.91 -39.86
C VAL A 19 -20.24 3.48 -38.63
N SER A 20 -20.32 4.26 -37.58
CA SER A 20 -19.66 3.95 -36.29
C SER A 20 -20.21 2.69 -35.65
N LYS A 21 -21.54 2.49 -35.71
CA LYS A 21 -22.15 1.22 -35.22
C LYS A 21 -21.74 0.03 -36.03
N PHE A 22 -21.68 0.17 -37.36
CA PHE A 22 -21.29 -0.91 -38.26
C PHE A 22 -19.83 -1.33 -38.02
N THR A 23 -18.90 -0.38 -37.93
CA THR A 23 -17.48 -0.65 -37.63
C THR A 23 -17.30 -1.32 -36.26
N SER A 24 -18.03 -0.85 -35.24
CA SER A 24 -18.00 -1.48 -33.92
C SER A 24 -18.61 -2.89 -33.89
N ALA A 25 -19.61 -3.16 -34.69
CA ALA A 25 -20.22 -4.49 -34.83
C ALA A 25 -19.28 -5.45 -35.56
N LEU A 26 -18.65 -4.99 -36.64
CA LEU A 26 -17.67 -5.73 -37.41
C LEU A 26 -16.44 -6.11 -36.55
N SER A 27 -15.90 -5.15 -35.85
CA SER A 27 -14.77 -5.36 -34.90
C SER A 27 -15.11 -6.42 -33.85
N ARG A 28 -16.30 -6.33 -33.24
CA ARG A 28 -16.77 -7.33 -32.26
C ARG A 28 -16.99 -8.71 -32.89
N GLY A 29 -17.44 -8.77 -34.15
CA GLY A 29 -17.58 -10.01 -34.88
C GLY A 29 -16.24 -10.69 -35.10
N ILE A 30 -15.24 -9.97 -35.56
CA ILE A 30 -13.86 -10.46 -35.77
C ILE A 30 -13.24 -10.96 -34.46
N LEU A 31 -13.36 -10.19 -33.38
CA LEU A 31 -12.85 -10.58 -32.06
C LEU A 31 -13.52 -11.86 -31.52
N ARG A 32 -14.82 -12.04 -31.77
CA ARG A 32 -15.52 -13.29 -31.41
C ARG A 32 -15.04 -14.48 -32.23
N LEU A 33 -14.77 -14.30 -33.53
CA LEU A 33 -14.23 -15.35 -34.40
C LEU A 33 -12.83 -15.81 -33.96
N MET A 34 -12.03 -14.84 -33.40
CA MET A 34 -10.71 -15.13 -32.84
C MET A 34 -10.76 -15.71 -31.40
N GLY A 35 -11.94 -16.01 -30.87
CA GLY A 35 -12.11 -16.62 -29.55
C GLY A 35 -11.86 -15.67 -28.36
N LEU A 36 -11.65 -14.38 -28.60
CA LEU A 36 -11.43 -13.37 -27.56
C LEU A 36 -12.79 -12.91 -27.00
N LYS A 37 -13.10 -13.27 -25.77
CA LYS A 37 -14.27 -12.75 -25.04
C LYS A 37 -14.00 -11.30 -24.64
N VAL A 38 -14.55 -10.35 -25.39
CA VAL A 38 -14.54 -8.93 -25.01
C VAL A 38 -15.46 -8.75 -23.82
N ASN A 39 -14.90 -8.74 -22.63
CA ASN A 39 -15.62 -8.49 -21.40
C ASN A 39 -15.92 -6.99 -21.31
N LYS A 40 -17.18 -6.58 -21.42
CA LYS A 40 -17.62 -5.19 -21.30
C LYS A 40 -17.18 -4.54 -19.96
N LYS A 41 -17.02 -5.34 -18.91
CA LYS A 41 -16.52 -4.88 -17.60
C LYS A 41 -15.01 -4.55 -17.60
N ALA A 42 -14.23 -5.07 -18.54
CA ALA A 42 -12.80 -4.74 -18.61
C ALA A 42 -12.52 -3.34 -19.18
N SER A 43 -13.47 -2.78 -19.95
CA SER A 43 -13.32 -1.42 -20.50
C SER A 43 -13.66 -0.32 -19.50
N GLU A 44 -14.43 -0.60 -18.44
CA GLU A 44 -14.74 0.36 -17.37
C GLU A 44 -13.76 0.27 -16.18
N GLN A 45 -12.98 -0.82 -16.11
CA GLN A 45 -11.94 -0.99 -15.09
C GLN A 45 -10.52 -0.71 -15.61
N ALA A 46 -10.39 -0.16 -16.80
CA ALA A 46 -9.12 -0.03 -17.49
C ALA A 46 -8.36 1.28 -17.21
N PHE A 47 -8.63 1.98 -16.11
CA PHE A 47 -7.59 2.77 -15.48
C PHE A 47 -6.78 1.81 -14.60
N THR A 48 -5.83 1.18 -15.23
CA THR A 48 -4.86 0.33 -14.54
C THR A 48 -3.92 1.24 -13.75
N LYS A 49 -3.38 0.71 -12.66
CA LYS A 49 -2.31 1.34 -11.87
C LYS A 49 -1.21 1.90 -12.79
N ILE A 50 -0.90 1.21 -13.89
CA ILE A 50 0.07 1.61 -14.92
C ILE A 50 -0.37 2.88 -15.66
N ASP A 51 -1.66 3.02 -16.01
CA ASP A 51 -2.16 4.21 -16.70
C ASP A 51 -2.12 5.43 -15.78
N LEU A 52 -2.39 5.22 -14.49
CA LEU A 52 -2.31 6.25 -13.48
C LEU A 52 -0.85 6.69 -13.23
N ASP A 53 0.08 5.74 -13.19
CA ASP A 53 1.52 6.01 -13.06
C ASP A 53 2.05 6.79 -14.27
N ASN A 54 1.66 6.42 -15.48
CA ASN A 54 2.00 7.14 -16.72
C ASN A 54 1.40 8.57 -16.75
N LEU A 55 0.17 8.77 -16.27
CA LEU A 55 -0.44 10.08 -16.16
C LEU A 55 0.30 10.97 -15.15
N ILE A 56 0.71 10.41 -14.02
CA ILE A 56 1.50 11.10 -13.02
C ILE A 56 2.86 11.50 -13.61
N GLN A 57 3.55 10.56 -14.25
CA GLN A 57 4.85 10.81 -14.88
C GLN A 57 4.77 11.93 -15.91
N SER A 58 3.74 11.92 -16.78
CA SER A 58 3.52 12.98 -17.77
C SER A 58 3.17 14.31 -17.13
N SER A 59 2.52 14.31 -15.97
CA SER A 59 2.20 15.53 -15.22
C SER A 59 3.46 16.12 -14.56
N ILE A 60 4.38 15.28 -14.07
CA ILE A 60 5.68 15.70 -13.54
C ILE A 60 6.52 16.37 -14.64
N GLU A 61 6.61 15.72 -15.81
CA GLU A 61 7.37 16.25 -16.96
C GLU A 61 6.80 17.57 -17.51
N SER A 62 5.50 17.82 -17.28
CA SER A 62 4.81 19.03 -17.73
C SER A 62 4.85 20.17 -16.71
N ALA A 63 5.19 19.90 -15.46
CA ALA A 63 5.21 20.88 -14.38
C ALA A 63 6.50 21.72 -14.42
N GLN A 64 6.37 23.02 -14.66
CA GLN A 64 7.50 23.98 -14.74
C GLN A 64 8.13 24.32 -13.37
N ASN A 65 7.57 23.86 -12.24
CA ASN A 65 8.08 24.08 -10.89
C ASN A 65 8.35 22.73 -10.19
N GLU A 66 9.61 22.30 -10.22
CA GLU A 66 10.04 20.96 -9.75
C GLU A 66 9.95 20.74 -8.23
N ASN A 67 9.89 21.76 -7.39
CA ASN A 67 10.15 21.58 -5.96
C ASN A 67 8.92 21.30 -5.09
N ASP A 68 7.72 21.82 -5.42
CA ASP A 68 6.54 21.68 -4.55
C ASP A 68 5.66 20.45 -4.91
N ILE A 69 5.65 20.07 -6.19
CA ILE A 69 4.83 18.96 -6.69
C ILE A 69 5.49 17.60 -6.43
N THR A 70 6.80 17.58 -6.21
CA THR A 70 7.58 16.33 -6.16
C THR A 70 7.29 15.47 -4.93
N ASP A 71 7.05 16.06 -3.77
CA ASP A 71 6.86 15.31 -2.53
C ASP A 71 5.45 14.71 -2.42
N GLU A 72 4.41 15.46 -2.81
CA GLU A 72 3.04 14.94 -2.86
C GLU A 72 2.90 13.80 -3.86
N ILE A 73 3.54 13.92 -5.02
CA ILE A 73 3.53 12.86 -6.03
C ILE A 73 4.27 11.62 -5.55
N LYS A 74 5.41 11.76 -4.88
CA LYS A 74 6.13 10.63 -4.26
C LYS A 74 5.28 9.93 -3.21
N ILE A 75 4.59 10.70 -2.36
CA ILE A 75 3.67 10.14 -1.35
C ILE A 75 2.56 9.35 -2.04
N PHE A 76 1.99 9.89 -3.12
CA PHE A 76 0.93 9.21 -3.86
C PHE A 76 1.44 7.93 -4.55
N GLN A 77 2.59 7.98 -5.21
CA GLN A 77 3.23 6.79 -5.80
C GLN A 77 3.52 5.73 -4.73
N ASN A 78 4.11 6.12 -3.60
CA ASN A 78 4.36 5.22 -2.49
C ASN A 78 3.07 4.56 -1.98
N ALA A 79 1.96 5.32 -1.92
CA ALA A 79 0.66 4.78 -1.53
C ALA A 79 0.12 3.75 -2.54
N LEU A 80 0.31 3.96 -3.84
CA LEU A 80 -0.05 2.99 -4.88
C LEU A 80 0.77 1.70 -4.78
N TYR A 81 2.08 1.81 -4.54
CA TYR A 81 2.98 0.66 -4.42
C TYR A 81 2.87 -0.05 -3.06
N PHE A 82 2.35 0.62 -2.04
CA PHE A 82 2.22 0.05 -0.70
C PHE A 82 1.46 -1.28 -0.66
N SER A 83 0.49 -1.47 -1.56
CA SER A 83 -0.25 -2.73 -1.67
C SER A 83 0.61 -3.93 -2.08
N GLU A 84 1.77 -3.70 -2.69
CA GLU A 84 2.71 -4.71 -3.16
C GLU A 84 3.82 -5.02 -2.15
N VAL A 85 4.06 -4.10 -1.20
CA VAL A 85 5.07 -4.26 -0.14
C VAL A 85 4.69 -5.43 0.75
N LYS A 86 5.65 -6.33 0.97
CA LYS A 86 5.50 -7.48 1.86
C LYS A 86 6.13 -7.19 3.21
N VAL A 87 5.69 -7.94 4.23
CA VAL A 87 6.24 -7.82 5.59
C VAL A 87 7.77 -7.96 5.60
N ARG A 88 8.32 -8.91 4.84
CA ARG A 88 9.77 -9.12 4.71
C ARG A 88 10.54 -7.90 4.18
N ASP A 89 9.88 -7.03 3.40
CA ASP A 89 10.52 -5.86 2.78
C ASP A 89 10.63 -4.68 3.77
N CYS A 90 9.90 -4.75 4.90
CA CYS A 90 9.86 -3.69 5.92
C CYS A 90 10.12 -4.20 7.35
N MET A 91 10.40 -5.49 7.55
CA MET A 91 10.71 -6.03 8.87
C MET A 91 12.13 -5.64 9.32
N VAL A 92 12.29 -5.52 10.63
CA VAL A 92 13.61 -5.35 11.24
C VAL A 92 14.32 -6.72 11.28
N PRO A 93 15.57 -6.81 10.82
CA PRO A 93 16.35 -8.05 10.88
C PRO A 93 16.55 -8.52 12.32
N ARG A 94 16.64 -9.84 12.52
CA ARG A 94 16.82 -10.46 13.84
C ARG A 94 17.97 -9.87 14.65
N THR A 95 19.06 -9.51 13.98
CA THR A 95 20.28 -8.97 14.59
C THR A 95 20.11 -7.56 15.16
N GLU A 96 19.06 -6.85 14.73
CA GLU A 96 18.77 -5.46 15.13
C GLU A 96 17.57 -5.38 16.09
N ILE A 97 16.98 -6.52 16.47
CA ILE A 97 15.84 -6.53 17.39
C ILE A 97 16.31 -6.22 18.81
N GLU A 98 15.75 -5.16 19.39
CA GLU A 98 15.91 -4.88 20.80
C GLU A 98 15.02 -5.81 21.64
N ALA A 99 15.65 -6.67 22.40
CA ALA A 99 14.97 -7.68 23.17
C ALA A 99 15.57 -7.84 24.57
N VAL A 100 14.78 -8.39 25.48
CA VAL A 100 15.17 -8.70 26.86
C VAL A 100 14.66 -10.10 27.22
N GLU A 101 15.46 -10.82 27.99
CA GLU A 101 15.05 -12.12 28.52
C GLU A 101 14.04 -11.96 29.66
N ILE A 102 13.03 -12.83 29.72
CA ILE A 102 11.95 -12.80 30.72
C ILE A 102 12.47 -12.89 32.17
N SER A 103 13.61 -13.53 32.38
CA SER A 103 14.27 -13.67 33.69
C SER A 103 15.02 -12.41 34.15
N SER A 104 15.13 -11.38 33.30
CA SER A 104 15.86 -10.16 33.58
C SER A 104 15.22 -9.31 34.67
N SER A 105 16.06 -8.54 35.41
CA SER A 105 15.56 -7.60 36.41
C SER A 105 14.84 -6.42 35.77
N ILE A 106 13.95 -5.78 36.52
CA ILE A 106 13.25 -4.56 36.09
C ILE A 106 14.21 -3.41 35.78
N GLU A 107 15.36 -3.37 36.47
CA GLU A 107 16.39 -2.35 36.24
C GLU A 107 17.07 -2.56 34.90
N ASN A 108 17.38 -3.81 34.53
CA ASN A 108 17.91 -4.13 33.22
C ASN A 108 16.91 -3.74 32.11
N LEU A 109 15.63 -4.03 32.29
CA LEU A 109 14.58 -3.65 31.35
C LEU A 109 14.49 -2.11 31.22
N LYS A 110 14.54 -1.36 32.33
CA LYS A 110 14.55 0.11 32.30
C LYS A 110 15.75 0.66 31.54
N ASN A 111 16.94 0.11 31.76
CA ASN A 111 18.15 0.52 31.07
C ASN A 111 18.05 0.25 29.56
N ARG A 112 17.51 -0.88 29.16
CA ARG A 112 17.25 -1.18 27.74
C ARG A 112 16.32 -0.19 27.08
N PHE A 113 15.26 0.27 27.77
CA PHE A 113 14.39 1.33 27.25
C PHE A 113 15.13 2.66 27.07
N ILE A 114 16.02 3.00 28.00
CA ILE A 114 16.79 4.25 27.95
C ILE A 114 17.83 4.21 26.84
N GLU A 115 18.55 3.11 26.72
CA GLU A 115 19.63 2.94 25.72
C GLU A 115 19.09 2.84 24.29
N SER A 116 18.02 2.06 24.09
CA SER A 116 17.44 1.85 22.75
C SER A 116 16.58 3.03 22.28
N GLY A 117 16.01 3.81 23.22
CA GLY A 117 15.02 4.86 22.90
C GLY A 117 13.69 4.32 22.37
N ASN A 118 13.50 3.00 22.32
CA ASN A 118 12.32 2.37 21.80
C ASN A 118 11.15 2.44 22.78
N SER A 119 9.92 2.56 22.28
CA SER A 119 8.72 2.50 23.10
C SER A 119 8.24 1.07 23.41
N LYS A 120 8.76 0.07 22.69
CA LYS A 120 8.43 -1.34 22.83
C LYS A 120 9.70 -2.17 22.76
N ILE A 121 9.84 -3.14 23.66
CA ILE A 121 10.94 -4.09 23.69
C ILE A 121 10.34 -5.51 23.61
N ILE A 122 10.94 -6.35 22.80
CA ILE A 122 10.55 -7.76 22.66
C ILE A 122 11.02 -8.53 23.90
N VAL A 123 10.18 -9.44 24.38
CA VAL A 123 10.51 -10.33 25.51
C VAL A 123 10.61 -11.75 24.97
N TYR A 124 11.74 -12.38 25.25
CA TYR A 124 12.00 -13.76 24.86
C TYR A 124 12.32 -14.64 26.06
N LYS A 125 12.24 -15.95 25.86
CA LYS A 125 12.60 -16.97 26.88
C LYS A 125 13.70 -17.86 26.32
N GLU A 126 14.82 -17.97 27.02
CA GLU A 126 16.00 -18.79 26.67
C GLU A 126 16.70 -18.32 25.39
N ASP A 127 16.03 -18.27 24.26
CA ASP A 127 16.56 -17.84 22.98
C ASP A 127 15.62 -16.83 22.30
N ILE A 128 16.20 -15.91 21.51
CA ILE A 128 15.47 -14.88 20.75
C ILE A 128 14.43 -15.48 19.79
N ASP A 129 14.53 -16.76 19.44
CA ASP A 129 13.52 -17.48 18.65
C ASP A 129 12.26 -17.84 19.44
N HIS A 130 12.33 -17.81 20.76
CA HIS A 130 11.20 -18.09 21.66
C HIS A 130 10.61 -16.78 22.19
N ILE A 131 9.98 -16.02 21.32
CA ILE A 131 9.34 -14.75 21.67
C ILE A 131 8.09 -15.03 22.51
N VAL A 132 8.03 -14.45 23.71
CA VAL A 132 6.88 -14.49 24.62
C VAL A 132 5.90 -13.37 24.30
N GLY A 133 6.41 -12.20 23.88
CA GLY A 133 5.60 -11.04 23.58
C GLY A 133 6.42 -9.76 23.57
N PHE A 134 5.78 -8.65 23.90
CA PHE A 134 6.45 -7.35 24.03
C PHE A 134 5.97 -6.61 25.28
N ILE A 135 6.80 -5.69 25.76
CA ILE A 135 6.43 -4.78 26.81
C ILE A 135 6.54 -3.32 26.32
N HIS A 136 5.62 -2.46 26.75
CA HIS A 136 5.61 -1.06 26.40
C HIS A 136 6.24 -0.23 27.50
N SER A 137 7.03 0.80 27.16
CA SER A 137 7.73 1.69 28.12
C SER A 137 6.79 2.35 29.13
N SER A 138 5.51 2.60 28.76
CA SER A 138 4.52 3.15 29.69
C SER A 138 4.24 2.29 30.92
N GLU A 139 4.50 0.98 30.85
CA GLU A 139 4.33 0.09 32.01
C GLU A 139 5.38 0.35 33.10
N MET A 140 6.53 0.93 32.72
CA MET A 140 7.58 1.29 33.67
C MET A 140 7.18 2.46 34.59
N PHE A 141 6.31 3.36 34.12
CA PHE A 141 5.79 4.47 34.94
C PHE A 141 4.87 3.98 36.09
N ARG A 142 4.32 2.80 35.95
CA ARG A 142 3.45 2.17 36.98
C ARG A 142 4.26 1.46 38.08
N ASN A 143 5.57 1.38 37.91
CA ASN A 143 6.51 0.73 38.82
C ASN A 143 6.00 -0.66 39.29
N PRO A 144 5.74 -1.62 38.36
CA PRO A 144 5.16 -2.90 38.71
C PRO A 144 6.12 -3.73 39.58
N ALA A 145 5.59 -4.40 40.58
CA ALA A 145 6.38 -5.32 41.40
C ALA A 145 6.89 -6.52 40.58
N ASP A 146 6.06 -6.97 39.64
CA ASP A 146 6.42 -7.99 38.65
C ASP A 146 6.04 -7.47 37.27
N TRP A 147 7.03 -7.14 36.46
CA TRP A 147 6.84 -6.62 35.11
C TRP A 147 6.42 -7.72 34.11
N THR A 148 6.68 -8.98 34.41
CA THR A 148 6.35 -10.10 33.49
C THR A 148 4.85 -10.23 33.29
N LEU A 149 4.04 -9.84 34.27
CA LEU A 149 2.58 -9.80 34.20
C LEU A 149 2.03 -8.73 33.22
N ARG A 150 2.90 -7.86 32.73
CA ARG A 150 2.55 -6.77 31.79
C ARG A 150 2.96 -7.05 30.34
N ILE A 151 3.49 -8.24 30.08
CA ILE A 151 3.84 -8.67 28.73
C ILE A 151 2.56 -8.83 27.92
N LYS A 152 2.56 -8.26 26.72
CA LYS A 152 1.48 -8.38 25.75
C LYS A 152 1.88 -9.36 24.67
N GLU A 153 0.96 -10.20 24.28
CA GLU A 153 1.18 -11.16 23.19
C GLU A 153 1.46 -10.43 21.86
N THR A 154 2.29 -11.04 21.05
CA THR A 154 2.65 -10.54 19.72
C THR A 154 2.01 -11.44 18.67
N PRO A 155 1.23 -10.92 17.72
CA PRO A 155 0.71 -11.72 16.62
C PRO A 155 1.86 -12.19 15.72
N VAL A 156 1.79 -13.44 15.27
CA VAL A 156 2.73 -14.03 14.33
C VAL A 156 2.11 -13.97 12.93
N VAL A 157 2.85 -13.42 11.99
CA VAL A 157 2.40 -13.27 10.61
C VAL A 157 3.45 -13.82 9.65
N PRO A 158 3.05 -14.38 8.49
CA PRO A 158 4.01 -14.85 7.50
C PRO A 158 4.70 -13.66 6.82
N GLU A 159 5.98 -13.78 6.55
CA GLU A 159 6.81 -12.76 5.89
C GLU A 159 6.30 -12.39 4.48
N THR A 160 5.57 -13.29 3.82
CA THR A 160 4.97 -13.09 2.49
C THR A 160 3.68 -12.28 2.51
N MET A 161 3.12 -11.99 3.70
CA MET A 161 1.93 -11.17 3.85
C MET A 161 2.19 -9.75 3.34
N SER A 162 1.19 -9.11 2.71
CA SER A 162 1.31 -7.70 2.35
C SER A 162 1.26 -6.79 3.59
N ALA A 163 2.12 -5.77 3.61
CA ALA A 163 2.16 -4.78 4.70
C ALA A 163 0.80 -4.07 4.86
N GLN A 164 0.09 -3.83 3.76
CA GLN A 164 -1.26 -3.27 3.78
C GLN A 164 -2.26 -4.14 4.57
N LYS A 165 -2.15 -5.47 4.47
CA LYS A 165 -3.02 -6.39 5.20
C LYS A 165 -2.69 -6.44 6.69
N LEU A 166 -1.42 -6.24 7.04
CA LEU A 166 -0.95 -6.20 8.42
C LEU A 166 -1.46 -4.96 9.17
N LEU A 167 -1.67 -3.85 8.47
CA LEU A 167 -2.13 -2.58 9.05
C LEU A 167 -3.66 -2.50 9.24
N LYS A 168 -4.44 -3.47 8.74
CA LYS A 168 -5.90 -3.55 8.93
C LYS A 168 -6.27 -4.32 10.17
#